data_e022a508143859fc5a5fbcc112726820
#
_entry.id   e022a508143859fc5a5fbcc112726820
#
_cell.length_a   1.000
_cell.length_b   1.000
_cell.length_c   1.000
_cell.angle_alpha   90.00
_cell.angle_beta   90.00
_cell.angle_gamma   90.00
#
_symmetry.space_group_name_H-M   'P 1'
#
loop_
_entity.id
_entity.type
_entity.pdbx_description
1 polymer ?
#
loop_
_entity_poly.entity_id
_entity_poly.type
_entity_poly.pdbx_seq_one_letter_code
_entity_poly.pdbx_strand_id
1 'polypeptide(L)'
;QAWCDSQAPYFKDLWDELEVSYDDFIRTTEPRQYRAVQYLWERMRDSGYIYKGSYDGWYCVHEETYFTETQVEKADEEQGTKGQHLCPDCHRPLERVTEESWFFKLSEFQDRLLKLYEEHPEFVEPDFRLNEVRSFVESGLQDVSVSRTSFDWGIPVPFDEGHVTYVWFDALLNYYTAVGYGDDSPEAAALRARFWPAQMHVVGKDIIRFHCVIWPAMLMALGESVPERVFAHGFLNVRNSETGAIEKMSKSRGNAIAPEDVVKLLGVEGYRYYFMTDVVPGEDSGISFERMEQVYNADLANSWGNLVSRSLNMSDKYFAGCTPHVDGALISDKNPLKAMADGIYERYATCMDHMNYVGAKDVVMELVHAANHYIEESAPWNVAKDPARVSELAEIIYSLLEAIRISAHLLMPFMPTTSAEVLRRMSLGEDEITSCALEKDCTWGKLSGGLAVTKGEALFPRLASAK
;
A
#
# COMPACT_ATOMS: atom_id res chain seq x y z
N GLN A 1 -4.38 28.81 2.49
CA GLN A 1 -5.37 27.96 3.18
C GLN A 1 -6.53 27.61 2.25
N ALA A 2 -7.31 28.55 1.71
CA ALA A 2 -8.51 28.30 0.90
C ALA A 2 -8.24 27.36 -0.31
N TRP A 3 -7.10 27.47 -0.96
CA TRP A 3 -6.73 26.56 -2.05
C TRP A 3 -6.53 25.12 -1.54
N CYS A 4 -5.79 24.94 -0.45
CA CYS A 4 -5.60 23.60 0.17
C CYS A 4 -6.95 23.01 0.61
N ASP A 5 -7.84 23.83 1.16
CA ASP A 5 -9.18 23.42 1.58
C ASP A 5 -10.04 22.97 0.41
N SER A 6 -9.85 23.56 -0.77
CA SER A 6 -10.56 23.14 -2.00
C SER A 6 -10.02 21.85 -2.59
N GLN A 7 -8.76 21.44 -2.27
CA GLN A 7 -8.16 20.21 -2.80
C GLN A 7 -8.46 18.98 -1.94
N ALA A 8 -8.60 19.14 -0.62
CA ALA A 8 -8.80 18.02 0.29
C ALA A 8 -10.03 17.14 -0.03
N PRO A 9 -11.21 17.70 -0.41
CA PRO A 9 -12.37 16.90 -0.81
C PRO A 9 -12.07 15.98 -1.99
N TYR A 10 -11.31 16.45 -3.00
CA TYR A 10 -10.96 15.64 -4.17
C TYR A 10 -10.27 14.32 -3.81
N PHE A 11 -9.35 14.34 -2.83
CA PHE A 11 -8.69 13.11 -2.38
C PHE A 11 -9.64 12.16 -1.65
N LYS A 12 -10.55 12.71 -0.84
CA LYS A 12 -11.57 11.90 -0.14
C LYS A 12 -12.53 11.26 -1.13
N ASP A 13 -13.07 12.06 -2.06
CA ASP A 13 -13.98 11.58 -3.09
C ASP A 13 -13.35 10.47 -3.94
N LEU A 14 -12.07 10.61 -4.30
CA LEU A 14 -11.32 9.57 -5.01
C LEU A 14 -11.13 8.29 -4.17
N TRP A 15 -10.86 8.43 -2.88
CA TRP A 15 -10.73 7.28 -1.99
C TRP A 15 -12.05 6.55 -1.80
N ASP A 16 -13.14 7.29 -1.68
CA ASP A 16 -14.50 6.73 -1.61
C ASP A 16 -14.85 6.02 -2.92
N GLU A 17 -14.52 6.60 -4.09
CA GLU A 17 -14.72 5.96 -5.40
C GLU A 17 -13.89 4.66 -5.54
N LEU A 18 -12.66 4.64 -5.03
CA LEU A 18 -11.78 3.48 -5.08
C LEU A 18 -12.06 2.43 -3.98
N GLU A 19 -13.12 2.61 -3.19
CA GLU A 19 -13.49 1.74 -2.07
C GLU A 19 -12.35 1.56 -1.06
N VAL A 20 -11.58 2.64 -0.79
CA VAL A 20 -10.54 2.66 0.24
C VAL A 20 -11.20 2.90 1.58
N SER A 21 -11.20 1.89 2.46
CA SER A 21 -11.70 2.05 3.83
C SER A 21 -10.61 2.66 4.70
N TYR A 22 -10.84 3.86 5.22
CA TYR A 22 -9.97 4.54 6.17
C TYR A 22 -10.78 5.02 7.38
N ASP A 23 -10.18 5.00 8.57
CA ASP A 23 -10.85 5.43 9.81
C ASP A 23 -10.66 6.92 10.06
N ASP A 24 -9.56 7.51 9.62
CA ASP A 24 -9.24 8.92 9.79
C ASP A 24 -8.50 9.51 8.57
N PHE A 25 -8.80 10.76 8.27
CA PHE A 25 -8.11 11.57 7.26
C PHE A 25 -7.65 12.86 7.92
N ILE A 26 -6.43 12.85 8.47
CA ILE A 26 -5.87 13.98 9.21
C ILE A 26 -5.25 15.02 8.28
N ARG A 27 -5.42 16.29 8.65
CA ARG A 27 -4.76 17.44 8.01
C ARG A 27 -3.96 18.22 9.04
N THR A 28 -2.76 18.64 8.67
CA THR A 28 -1.88 19.44 9.55
C THR A 28 -2.48 20.81 9.94
N THR A 29 -3.53 21.25 9.23
CA THR A 29 -4.28 22.48 9.53
C THR A 29 -5.42 22.30 10.53
N GLU A 30 -5.64 21.10 11.04
CA GLU A 30 -6.69 20.83 12.02
C GLU A 30 -6.31 21.31 13.42
N PRO A 31 -7.30 21.77 14.23
CA PRO A 31 -7.01 22.23 15.59
C PRO A 31 -6.35 21.17 16.48
N ARG A 32 -6.62 19.88 16.26
CA ARG A 32 -5.97 18.79 17.02
C ARG A 32 -4.48 18.72 16.71
N GLN A 33 -4.06 18.94 15.45
CA GLN A 33 -2.65 18.97 15.07
C GLN A 33 -1.93 20.17 15.69
N TYR A 34 -2.54 21.37 15.65
CA TYR A 34 -1.99 22.56 16.30
C TYR A 34 -1.69 22.32 17.78
N ARG A 35 -2.66 21.77 18.54
CA ARG A 35 -2.48 21.46 19.95
C ARG A 35 -1.36 20.44 20.18
N ALA A 36 -1.35 19.39 19.39
CA ALA A 36 -0.35 18.32 19.50
C ALA A 36 1.06 18.84 19.24
N VAL A 37 1.25 19.68 18.20
CA VAL A 37 2.55 20.26 17.87
C VAL A 37 3.02 21.25 18.95
N GLN A 38 2.14 22.09 19.45
CA GLN A 38 2.49 23.00 20.57
C GLN A 38 2.88 22.21 21.83
N TYR A 39 2.14 21.15 22.14
CA TYR A 39 2.48 20.24 23.24
C TYR A 39 3.83 19.53 23.02
N LEU A 40 4.11 19.11 21.78
CA LEU A 40 5.42 18.54 21.40
C LEU A 40 6.56 19.54 21.72
N TRP A 41 6.42 20.80 21.30
CA TRP A 41 7.42 21.83 21.53
C TRP A 41 7.74 22.02 23.01
N GLU A 42 6.72 22.08 23.86
CA GLU A 42 6.89 22.20 25.31
C GLU A 42 7.61 21.00 25.90
N ARG A 43 7.18 19.78 25.52
CA ARG A 43 7.82 18.52 25.96
C ARG A 43 9.29 18.42 25.51
N MET A 44 9.59 18.79 24.28
CA MET A 44 10.96 18.76 23.75
C MET A 44 11.88 19.79 24.44
N ARG A 45 11.36 20.97 24.73
CA ARG A 45 12.07 21.99 25.52
C ARG A 45 12.36 21.48 26.93
N ASP A 46 11.34 20.99 27.60
CA ASP A 46 11.45 20.59 29.03
C ASP A 46 12.36 19.34 29.18
N SER A 47 12.43 18.49 28.18
CA SER A 47 13.35 17.35 28.13
C SER A 47 14.77 17.73 27.70
N GLY A 48 15.00 18.97 27.23
CA GLY A 48 16.30 19.47 26.80
C GLY A 48 16.79 18.95 25.44
N TYR A 49 15.91 18.38 24.62
CA TYR A 49 16.25 17.87 23.29
C TYR A 49 16.16 18.92 22.18
N ILE A 50 15.75 20.15 22.50
CA ILE A 50 15.81 21.29 21.59
C ILE A 50 16.63 22.42 22.20
N TYR A 51 17.31 23.18 21.35
CA TYR A 51 18.06 24.37 21.73
C TYR A 51 18.01 25.45 20.63
N LYS A 52 18.21 26.70 20.99
CA LYS A 52 18.24 27.82 20.08
C LYS A 52 19.66 28.03 19.55
N GLY A 53 19.80 28.16 18.25
CA GLY A 53 21.10 28.36 17.59
C GLY A 53 20.96 29.17 16.31
N SER A 54 22.08 29.35 15.60
CA SER A 54 22.08 30.00 14.29
C SER A 54 22.52 28.98 13.25
N TYR A 55 21.75 28.87 12.17
CA TYR A 55 22.13 28.11 10.99
C TYR A 55 22.83 29.06 10.02
N ASP A 56 23.99 28.67 9.55
CA ASP A 56 24.69 29.32 8.43
C ASP A 56 25.07 28.25 7.41
N GLY A 57 24.38 28.21 6.29
CA GLY A 57 24.58 27.16 5.30
C GLY A 57 23.86 27.43 3.98
N TRP A 58 23.87 26.42 3.13
CA TRP A 58 23.25 26.46 1.83
C TRP A 58 21.80 25.99 1.90
N TYR A 59 20.88 26.72 1.30
CA TYR A 59 19.44 26.45 1.29
C TYR A 59 18.91 26.26 -0.12
N CYS A 60 18.21 25.20 -0.35
CA CYS A 60 17.45 24.97 -1.58
C CYS A 60 16.01 25.44 -1.37
N VAL A 61 15.64 26.53 -2.05
CA VAL A 61 14.28 27.09 -1.99
C VAL A 61 13.23 26.11 -2.56
N HIS A 62 13.64 25.26 -3.52
CA HIS A 62 12.72 24.32 -4.17
C HIS A 62 12.43 23.07 -3.33
N GLU A 63 13.46 22.53 -2.68
CA GLU A 63 13.34 21.34 -1.82
C GLU A 63 13.11 21.73 -0.34
N GLU A 64 13.07 23.03 -0.03
CA GLU A 64 12.96 23.58 1.32
C GLU A 64 13.94 22.93 2.32
N THR A 65 15.15 22.61 1.85
CA THR A 65 16.15 21.82 2.57
C THR A 65 17.48 22.55 2.69
N TYR A 66 18.10 22.41 3.85
CA TYR A 66 19.44 22.92 4.10
C TYR A 66 20.51 21.87 3.79
N PHE A 67 21.65 22.36 3.27
CA PHE A 67 22.81 21.55 2.93
C PHE A 67 24.07 22.13 3.56
N THR A 68 24.93 21.25 4.06
CA THR A 68 26.28 21.61 4.52
C THR A 68 27.20 21.85 3.32
N GLU A 69 28.31 22.53 3.54
CA GLU A 69 29.32 22.78 2.48
C GLU A 69 29.84 21.50 1.81
N THR A 70 29.82 20.38 2.52
CA THR A 70 30.26 19.07 2.00
C THR A 70 29.21 18.33 1.19
N GLN A 71 27.94 18.69 1.33
CA GLN A 71 26.82 18.05 0.65
C GLN A 71 26.46 18.70 -0.68
N VAL A 72 26.89 19.96 -0.87
CA VAL A 72 26.53 20.71 -2.07
C VAL A 72 27.37 20.30 -3.28
N GLU A 73 26.73 20.21 -4.43
CA GLU A 73 27.41 20.03 -5.71
C GLU A 73 27.97 21.37 -6.20
N LYS A 74 29.12 21.33 -6.83
CA LYS A 74 29.66 22.51 -7.52
C LYS A 74 29.39 22.41 -9.01
N ALA A 75 28.71 23.41 -9.54
CA ALA A 75 28.42 23.48 -10.96
C ALA A 75 29.76 23.48 -11.76
N ASP A 76 29.83 22.63 -12.77
CA ASP A 76 30.87 22.65 -13.79
C ASP A 76 30.53 23.66 -14.90
N GLU A 77 31.43 23.77 -15.91
CA GLU A 77 31.25 24.72 -17.02
C GLU A 77 30.07 24.37 -17.94
N GLU A 78 29.58 23.12 -17.93
CA GLU A 78 28.47 22.69 -18.77
C GLU A 78 27.10 22.95 -18.08
N GLN A 79 27.04 23.01 -16.73
CA GLN A 79 25.84 23.19 -15.97
C GLN A 79 25.44 24.64 -15.65
N GLY A 80 26.25 25.60 -16.01
CA GLY A 80 25.95 27.03 -15.82
C GLY A 80 27.09 27.87 -15.27
N THR A 81 26.85 28.67 -14.23
CA THR A 81 27.86 29.63 -13.72
C THR A 81 28.91 28.88 -12.88
N LYS A 82 30.13 28.78 -13.36
CA LYS A 82 31.27 28.14 -12.69
C LYS A 82 31.38 28.58 -11.22
N GLY A 83 31.39 27.62 -10.30
CA GLY A 83 31.52 27.85 -8.87
C GLY A 83 30.19 28.12 -8.15
N GLN A 84 29.07 28.05 -8.81
CA GLN A 84 27.75 28.09 -8.15
C GLN A 84 27.51 26.77 -7.41
N HIS A 85 26.95 26.86 -6.19
CA HIS A 85 26.54 25.69 -5.42
C HIS A 85 25.16 25.24 -5.87
N LEU A 86 25.02 23.94 -6.16
CA LEU A 86 23.79 23.34 -6.63
C LEU A 86 23.25 22.35 -5.59
N CYS A 87 21.93 22.24 -5.55
CA CYS A 87 21.25 21.24 -4.75
C CYS A 87 21.56 19.83 -5.28
N PRO A 88 21.99 18.89 -4.45
CA PRO A 88 22.30 17.53 -4.89
C PRO A 88 21.04 16.76 -5.36
N ASP A 89 19.85 17.19 -4.93
CA ASP A 89 18.60 16.49 -5.22
C ASP A 89 17.91 17.03 -6.49
N CYS A 90 17.84 18.37 -6.66
CA CYS A 90 17.14 18.97 -7.79
C CYS A 90 18.04 19.76 -8.77
N HIS A 91 19.36 19.84 -8.51
CA HIS A 91 20.38 20.50 -9.31
C HIS A 91 20.14 22.00 -9.56
N ARG A 92 19.32 22.65 -8.71
CA ARG A 92 19.05 24.09 -8.77
C ARG A 92 20.05 24.87 -7.92
N PRO A 93 20.26 26.16 -8.23
CA PRO A 93 21.13 27.03 -7.42
C PRO A 93 20.68 27.07 -5.97
N LEU A 94 21.64 27.02 -5.07
CA LEU A 94 21.47 27.19 -3.64
C LEU A 94 21.74 28.63 -3.23
N GLU A 95 21.04 29.07 -2.20
CA GLU A 95 21.22 30.37 -1.56
C GLU A 95 21.93 30.18 -0.21
N ARG A 96 22.86 31.07 0.13
CA ARG A 96 23.45 31.09 1.48
C ARG A 96 22.53 31.84 2.43
N VAL A 97 22.08 31.15 3.47
CA VAL A 97 21.14 31.67 4.44
C VAL A 97 21.75 31.59 5.84
N THR A 98 21.69 32.69 6.58
CA THR A 98 21.98 32.71 8.01
C THR A 98 20.68 33.04 8.74
N GLU A 99 20.15 32.08 9.48
CA GLU A 99 18.88 32.20 10.17
C GLU A 99 18.98 31.69 11.60
N GLU A 100 18.37 32.42 12.54
CA GLU A 100 18.16 31.93 13.90
C GLU A 100 17.10 30.83 13.86
N SER A 101 17.37 29.71 14.50
CA SER A 101 16.46 28.56 14.50
C SER A 101 16.54 27.80 15.81
N TRP A 102 15.48 27.04 16.08
CA TRP A 102 15.50 25.96 17.06
C TRP A 102 16.02 24.70 16.39
N PHE A 103 16.89 23.97 17.11
CA PHE A 103 17.50 22.72 16.65
C PHE A 103 17.03 21.57 17.53
N PHE A 104 16.69 20.44 16.88
CA PHE A 104 16.49 19.17 17.54
C PHE A 104 17.81 18.40 17.57
N LYS A 105 18.21 17.91 18.74
CA LYS A 105 19.46 17.18 18.97
C LYS A 105 19.43 15.77 18.40
N LEU A 106 19.25 15.67 17.09
CA LEU A 106 19.17 14.38 16.38
C LEU A 106 20.44 13.55 16.55
N SER A 107 21.61 14.20 16.67
CA SER A 107 22.91 13.55 16.88
C SER A 107 22.97 12.69 18.17
N GLU A 108 22.20 13.06 19.20
CA GLU A 108 22.14 12.28 20.45
C GLU A 108 21.41 10.92 20.29
N PHE A 109 20.71 10.70 19.19
CA PHE A 109 19.93 9.49 18.94
C PHE A 109 20.62 8.48 18.04
N GLN A 110 21.82 8.77 17.51
CA GLN A 110 22.52 7.91 16.55
C GLN A 110 22.67 6.48 17.05
N ASP A 111 23.24 6.27 18.24
CA ASP A 111 23.46 4.92 18.78
C ASP A 111 22.15 4.19 19.07
N ARG A 112 21.11 4.93 19.51
CA ARG A 112 19.78 4.37 19.77
C ARG A 112 19.09 3.91 18.48
N LEU A 113 19.25 4.65 17.39
CA LEU A 113 18.71 4.30 16.08
C LEU A 113 19.44 3.08 15.50
N LEU A 114 20.78 3.05 15.57
CA LEU A 114 21.56 1.88 15.12
C LEU A 114 21.18 0.62 15.91
N LYS A 115 20.97 0.76 17.21
CA LYS A 115 20.48 -0.33 18.06
C LYS A 115 19.07 -0.78 17.66
N LEU A 116 18.14 0.15 17.34
CA LEU A 116 16.81 -0.18 16.85
C LEU A 116 16.89 -1.05 15.57
N TYR A 117 17.73 -0.67 14.61
CA TYR A 117 17.87 -1.41 13.35
C TYR A 117 18.57 -2.78 13.52
N GLU A 118 19.39 -2.93 14.55
CA GLU A 118 20.04 -4.21 14.88
C GLU A 118 19.05 -5.17 15.58
N GLU A 119 18.27 -4.66 16.54
CA GLU A 119 17.30 -5.45 17.31
C GLU A 119 16.02 -5.76 16.52
N HIS A 120 15.66 -4.89 15.57
CA HIS A 120 14.46 -4.95 14.75
C HIS A 120 14.81 -4.79 13.26
N PRO A 121 15.39 -5.82 12.61
CA PRO A 121 15.72 -5.75 11.18
C PRO A 121 14.49 -5.56 10.29
N GLU A 122 13.30 -5.95 10.76
CA GLU A 122 12.01 -5.75 10.12
C GLU A 122 11.49 -4.31 10.20
N PHE A 123 12.13 -3.42 10.97
CA PHE A 123 11.67 -2.04 11.16
C PHE A 123 11.59 -1.24 9.85
N VAL A 124 12.49 -1.51 8.89
CA VAL A 124 12.49 -0.84 7.57
C VAL A 124 12.37 -1.89 6.47
N GLU A 125 11.30 -1.80 5.71
CA GLU A 125 11.02 -2.67 4.57
C GLU A 125 10.93 -1.88 3.25
N PRO A 126 11.35 -2.46 2.10
CA PRO A 126 12.09 -3.72 1.99
C PRO A 126 13.52 -3.62 2.51
N ASP A 127 14.16 -4.77 2.78
CA ASP A 127 15.48 -4.89 3.44
C ASP A 127 16.58 -4.01 2.85
N PHE A 128 16.60 -3.83 1.52
CA PHE A 128 17.60 -2.97 0.88
C PHE A 128 17.48 -1.50 1.29
N ARG A 129 16.31 -1.05 1.73
CA ARG A 129 16.08 0.30 2.28
C ARG A 129 16.65 0.45 3.68
N LEU A 130 16.63 -0.63 4.48
CA LEU A 130 17.29 -0.62 5.78
C LEU A 130 18.80 -0.33 5.65
N ASN A 131 19.45 -0.91 4.63
CA ASN A 131 20.87 -0.66 4.38
C ASN A 131 21.15 0.80 4.02
N GLU A 132 20.29 1.43 3.23
CA GLU A 132 20.37 2.87 2.91
C GLU A 132 20.25 3.74 4.16
N VAL A 133 19.23 3.47 5.00
CA VAL A 133 18.99 4.21 6.24
C VAL A 133 20.13 4.03 7.23
N ARG A 134 20.59 2.78 7.44
CA ARG A 134 21.72 2.45 8.32
C ARG A 134 22.98 3.18 7.91
N SER A 135 23.34 3.12 6.62
CA SER A 135 24.53 3.81 6.10
C SER A 135 24.46 5.32 6.30
N PHE A 136 23.27 5.91 6.14
CA PHE A 136 23.07 7.32 6.43
C PHE A 136 23.31 7.65 7.91
N VAL A 137 22.77 6.85 8.84
CA VAL A 137 22.96 7.09 10.29
C VAL A 137 24.43 6.85 10.69
N GLU A 138 25.09 5.80 10.17
CA GLU A 138 26.51 5.50 10.41
C GLU A 138 27.47 6.60 9.91
N SER A 139 27.05 7.37 8.89
CA SER A 139 27.85 8.51 8.39
C SER A 139 27.96 9.68 9.37
N GLY A 140 27.20 9.66 10.46
CA GLY A 140 27.19 10.68 11.50
C GLY A 140 25.99 11.62 11.38
N LEU A 141 25.07 11.57 12.35
CA LEU A 141 23.92 12.44 12.41
C LEU A 141 24.30 13.85 12.87
N GLN A 142 23.68 14.84 12.26
CA GLN A 142 23.77 16.26 12.65
C GLN A 142 22.43 16.69 13.28
N ASP A 143 22.48 17.69 14.16
CA ASP A 143 21.28 18.31 14.71
C ASP A 143 20.48 19.00 13.61
N VAL A 144 19.17 18.91 13.66
CA VAL A 144 18.29 19.42 12.60
C VAL A 144 17.58 20.70 13.04
N SER A 145 17.58 21.70 12.17
CA SER A 145 16.79 22.92 12.33
C SER A 145 15.30 22.59 12.20
N VAL A 146 14.51 22.88 13.25
CA VAL A 146 13.08 22.51 13.38
C VAL A 146 12.15 23.71 13.45
N SER A 147 12.66 24.94 13.25
CA SER A 147 11.84 26.15 13.11
C SER A 147 12.31 27.03 11.95
N ARG A 148 11.46 27.97 11.54
CA ARG A 148 11.71 28.95 10.48
C ARG A 148 11.25 30.33 10.93
N THR A 149 11.95 31.37 10.47
CA THR A 149 11.60 32.78 10.68
C THR A 149 11.35 33.52 9.36
N SER A 150 11.68 32.89 8.22
CA SER A 150 11.58 33.50 6.88
C SER A 150 10.14 33.65 6.36
N PHE A 151 9.17 33.01 7.00
CA PHE A 151 7.73 33.09 6.69
C PHE A 151 6.89 32.84 7.94
N ASP A 152 5.61 33.18 7.86
CA ASP A 152 4.64 33.08 8.95
C ASP A 152 3.59 31.95 8.77
N TRP A 153 3.65 31.21 7.66
CA TRP A 153 2.78 30.07 7.42
C TRP A 153 3.31 28.83 8.14
N GLY A 154 2.60 28.40 9.16
CA GLY A 154 2.93 27.20 9.92
C GLY A 154 2.33 27.25 11.31
N ILE A 155 2.62 26.24 12.12
CA ILE A 155 2.23 26.21 13.53
C ILE A 155 3.26 27.01 14.33
N PRO A 156 2.86 28.06 15.06
CA PRO A 156 3.79 28.88 15.84
C PRO A 156 4.47 28.07 16.95
N VAL A 157 5.74 28.37 17.21
CA VAL A 157 6.45 27.87 18.39
C VAL A 157 5.84 28.55 19.65
N PRO A 158 5.31 27.80 20.63
CA PRO A 158 4.44 28.36 21.67
C PRO A 158 5.14 29.33 22.64
N PHE A 159 6.46 29.31 22.71
CA PHE A 159 7.27 30.12 23.64
C PHE A 159 8.28 31.04 22.93
N ASP A 160 8.21 31.16 21.59
CA ASP A 160 9.11 32.00 20.80
C ASP A 160 8.38 32.63 19.60
N GLU A 161 7.78 33.79 19.82
CA GLU A 161 7.04 34.50 18.78
C GLU A 161 7.96 34.87 17.62
N GLY A 162 7.47 34.63 16.38
CA GLY A 162 8.24 34.87 15.15
C GLY A 162 8.90 33.59 14.59
N HIS A 163 8.85 32.49 15.32
CA HIS A 163 9.23 31.17 14.80
C HIS A 163 7.99 30.35 14.49
N VAL A 164 7.98 29.70 13.32
CA VAL A 164 7.02 28.67 12.96
C VAL A 164 7.70 27.30 12.88
N THR A 165 6.95 26.26 13.16
CA THR A 165 7.42 24.88 13.13
C THR A 165 7.83 24.47 11.71
N TYR A 166 8.99 23.86 11.57
CA TYR A 166 9.42 23.24 10.32
C TYR A 166 8.46 22.12 9.91
N VAL A 167 8.13 22.08 8.62
CA VAL A 167 7.08 21.18 8.07
C VAL A 167 7.23 19.73 8.49
N TRP A 168 8.42 19.17 8.51
CA TRP A 168 8.60 17.76 8.90
C TRP A 168 8.50 17.53 10.41
N PHE A 169 8.80 18.53 11.24
CA PHE A 169 8.62 18.43 12.68
C PHE A 169 7.14 18.52 13.08
N ASP A 170 6.33 19.17 12.25
CA ASP A 170 4.87 19.18 12.29
C ASP A 170 4.29 17.88 11.68
N ALA A 171 4.60 17.62 10.40
CA ALA A 171 3.95 16.58 9.64
C ALA A 171 4.16 15.16 10.21
N LEU A 172 5.35 14.83 10.74
CA LEU A 172 5.61 13.52 11.33
C LEU A 172 4.76 13.24 12.57
N LEU A 173 4.39 14.29 13.32
CA LEU A 173 3.57 14.12 14.51
C LEU A 173 2.11 13.75 14.19
N ASN A 174 1.64 13.96 12.95
CA ASN A 174 0.24 13.70 12.60
C ASN A 174 -0.20 12.25 12.87
N TYR A 175 0.70 11.28 12.70
CA TYR A 175 0.43 9.87 13.03
C TYR A 175 0.04 9.66 14.48
N TYR A 176 0.73 10.37 15.39
CA TYR A 176 0.46 10.27 16.81
C TYR A 176 -0.70 11.17 17.25
N THR A 177 -0.90 12.30 16.55
CA THR A 177 -2.08 13.17 16.72
C THR A 177 -3.37 12.42 16.35
N ALA A 178 -3.37 11.63 15.30
CA ALA A 178 -4.54 10.85 14.87
C ALA A 178 -5.06 9.91 15.96
N VAL A 179 -4.16 9.38 16.80
CA VAL A 179 -4.51 8.55 17.96
C VAL A 179 -4.63 9.33 19.27
N GLY A 180 -4.74 10.68 19.19
CA GLY A 180 -5.07 11.54 20.31
C GLY A 180 -3.90 12.09 21.13
N TYR A 181 -2.68 12.18 20.56
CA TYR A 181 -1.58 12.85 21.23
C TYR A 181 -1.89 14.35 21.44
N GLY A 182 -1.51 14.88 22.60
CA GLY A 182 -1.85 16.26 22.99
C GLY A 182 -3.30 16.46 23.45
N ASP A 183 -4.02 15.36 23.71
CA ASP A 183 -5.36 15.35 24.31
C ASP A 183 -5.36 14.42 25.52
N ASP A 184 -5.72 14.98 26.70
CA ASP A 184 -5.72 14.27 27.98
C ASP A 184 -7.08 13.59 28.28
N SER A 185 -8.01 13.58 27.31
CA SER A 185 -9.31 12.91 27.49
C SER A 185 -9.16 11.40 27.64
N PRO A 186 -10.06 10.73 28.37
CA PRO A 186 -10.07 9.27 28.47
C PRO A 186 -10.23 8.58 27.11
N GLU A 187 -10.96 9.20 26.19
CA GLU A 187 -11.20 8.72 24.82
C GLU A 187 -9.89 8.71 24.02
N ALA A 188 -9.10 9.79 24.08
CA ALA A 188 -7.80 9.88 23.42
C ALA A 188 -6.80 8.87 24.02
N ALA A 189 -6.83 8.70 25.35
CA ALA A 189 -6.00 7.68 26.01
C ALA A 189 -6.35 6.26 25.56
N ALA A 190 -7.65 5.96 25.38
CA ALA A 190 -8.12 4.66 24.87
C ALA A 190 -7.71 4.43 23.40
N LEU A 191 -7.77 5.46 22.55
CA LEU A 191 -7.28 5.40 21.16
C LEU A 191 -5.78 5.10 21.12
N ARG A 192 -4.97 5.83 21.90
CA ARG A 192 -3.53 5.57 21.98
C ARG A 192 -3.22 4.14 22.46
N ALA A 193 -3.89 3.70 23.52
CA ALA A 193 -3.67 2.35 24.04
C ALA A 193 -4.05 1.23 23.05
N ARG A 194 -4.97 1.51 22.13
CA ARG A 194 -5.44 0.55 21.13
C ARG A 194 -4.60 0.55 19.84
N PHE A 195 -4.16 1.72 19.38
CA PHE A 195 -3.60 1.89 18.03
C PHE A 195 -2.12 2.35 18.02
N TRP A 196 -1.52 2.54 19.21
CA TRP A 196 -0.10 2.89 19.28
C TRP A 196 0.67 1.82 20.08
N PRO A 197 1.84 1.34 19.63
CA PRO A 197 2.52 1.77 18.41
C PRO A 197 1.77 1.37 17.12
N ALA A 198 1.95 2.17 16.06
CA ALA A 198 1.44 1.84 14.76
C ALA A 198 2.11 0.55 14.24
N GLN A 199 1.34 -0.36 13.68
CA GLN A 199 1.87 -1.61 13.13
C GLN A 199 2.74 -1.35 11.90
N MET A 200 2.36 -0.36 11.06
CA MET A 200 3.12 -0.01 9.88
C MET A 200 2.87 1.44 9.45
N HIS A 201 3.93 2.13 9.05
CA HIS A 201 3.87 3.34 8.24
C HIS A 201 4.17 2.99 6.80
N VAL A 202 3.27 3.30 5.87
CA VAL A 202 3.48 3.13 4.43
C VAL A 202 3.81 4.48 3.83
N VAL A 203 5.00 4.64 3.27
CA VAL A 203 5.52 5.95 2.83
C VAL A 203 6.24 5.85 1.48
N GLY A 204 6.35 6.96 0.77
CA GLY A 204 7.21 7.04 -0.42
C GLY A 204 8.69 6.93 -0.06
N LYS A 205 9.48 6.32 -0.93
CA LYS A 205 10.93 6.15 -0.72
C LYS A 205 11.71 7.47 -0.54
N ASP A 206 11.18 8.56 -1.07
CA ASP A 206 11.74 9.92 -0.98
C ASP A 206 11.71 10.50 0.44
N ILE A 207 10.80 10.03 1.27
CA ILE A 207 10.63 10.49 2.66
C ILE A 207 11.08 9.46 3.70
N ILE A 208 11.83 8.44 3.28
CA ILE A 208 12.27 7.35 4.17
C ILE A 208 13.12 7.85 5.35
N ARG A 209 14.03 8.83 5.10
CA ARG A 209 14.89 9.37 6.15
C ARG A 209 14.09 10.09 7.23
N PHE A 210 13.01 10.75 6.88
CA PHE A 210 12.13 11.38 7.85
C PHE A 210 11.45 10.34 8.74
N HIS A 211 10.95 9.26 8.16
CA HIS A 211 10.17 8.24 8.87
C HIS A 211 11.02 7.19 9.60
N CYS A 212 12.24 6.94 9.13
CA CYS A 212 13.11 5.94 9.74
C CYS A 212 14.19 6.54 10.65
N VAL A 213 14.48 7.86 10.56
CA VAL A 213 15.52 8.50 11.37
C VAL A 213 14.93 9.58 12.28
N ILE A 214 14.32 10.64 11.70
CA ILE A 214 13.84 11.79 12.48
C ILE A 214 12.65 11.38 13.35
N TRP A 215 11.66 10.71 12.78
CA TRP A 215 10.45 10.33 13.50
C TRP A 215 10.71 9.38 14.69
N PRO A 216 11.47 8.28 14.56
CA PRO A 216 11.83 7.46 15.70
C PRO A 216 12.62 8.23 16.76
N ALA A 217 13.54 9.13 16.35
CA ALA A 217 14.27 9.96 17.30
C ALA A 217 13.36 10.90 18.09
N MET A 218 12.35 11.52 17.42
CA MET A 218 11.34 12.36 18.10
C MET A 218 10.54 11.54 19.12
N LEU A 219 10.09 10.35 18.77
CA LEU A 219 9.37 9.46 19.68
C LEU A 219 10.24 9.02 20.87
N MET A 220 11.50 8.64 20.60
CA MET A 220 12.46 8.31 21.64
C MET A 220 12.73 9.50 22.59
N ALA A 221 12.75 10.72 22.07
CA ALA A 221 12.90 11.94 22.89
C ALA A 221 11.69 12.18 23.79
N LEU A 222 10.50 11.81 23.33
CA LEU A 222 9.26 11.87 24.10
C LEU A 222 9.11 10.72 25.12
N GLY A 223 9.94 9.67 25.00
CA GLY A 223 9.79 8.43 25.78
C GLY A 223 8.67 7.51 25.27
N GLU A 224 8.28 7.68 24.01
CA GLU A 224 7.21 6.92 23.36
C GLU A 224 7.75 5.76 22.53
N SER A 225 6.90 4.76 22.30
CA SER A 225 7.23 3.63 21.42
C SER A 225 7.32 4.09 19.96
N VAL A 226 8.27 3.53 19.21
CA VAL A 226 8.36 3.72 17.76
C VAL A 226 7.36 2.80 17.04
N PRO A 227 6.97 3.08 15.79
CA PRO A 227 6.20 2.15 14.96
C PRO A 227 6.89 0.79 14.86
N GLU A 228 6.12 -0.26 14.65
CA GLU A 228 6.70 -1.60 14.48
C GLU A 228 7.47 -1.72 13.16
N ARG A 229 6.91 -1.14 12.08
CA ARG A 229 7.52 -1.20 10.73
C ARG A 229 7.29 0.10 9.94
N VAL A 230 8.21 0.38 9.03
CA VAL A 230 8.09 1.42 7.99
C VAL A 230 8.32 0.78 6.64
N PHE A 231 7.30 0.75 5.80
CA PHE A 231 7.39 0.24 4.43
C PHE A 231 7.56 1.41 3.44
N ALA A 232 8.66 1.40 2.69
CA ALA A 232 8.96 2.43 1.69
C ALA A 232 8.63 1.94 0.28
N HIS A 233 7.52 2.45 -0.28
CA HIS A 233 7.13 2.12 -1.67
C HIS A 233 7.92 2.93 -2.70
N GLY A 234 8.05 2.35 -3.91
CA GLY A 234 8.68 3.01 -5.07
C GLY A 234 7.78 4.03 -5.75
N PHE A 235 8.32 4.66 -6.80
CA PHE A 235 7.57 5.62 -7.62
C PHE A 235 6.81 4.94 -8.75
N LEU A 236 5.64 5.50 -9.07
CA LEU A 236 4.94 5.19 -10.29
C LEU A 236 5.47 6.10 -11.41
N ASN A 237 6.05 5.48 -12.41
CA ASN A 237 6.52 6.11 -13.63
C ASN A 237 5.63 5.72 -14.81
N VAL A 238 5.72 6.42 -15.93
CA VAL A 238 5.00 6.07 -17.15
C VAL A 238 5.92 5.29 -18.07
N ARG A 239 5.42 4.19 -18.60
CA ARG A 239 6.09 3.49 -19.70
C ARG A 239 5.62 4.08 -21.02
N ASN A 240 6.55 4.65 -21.77
CA ASN A 240 6.28 5.17 -23.11
C ASN A 240 5.92 4.00 -24.04
N SER A 241 4.73 4.05 -24.65
CA SER A 241 4.20 2.97 -25.50
C SER A 241 5.01 2.77 -26.79
N GLU A 242 5.66 3.81 -27.32
CA GLU A 242 6.42 3.72 -28.56
C GLU A 242 7.85 3.22 -28.33
N THR A 243 8.52 3.72 -27.29
CA THR A 243 9.93 3.42 -27.03
C THR A 243 10.16 2.34 -25.98
N GLY A 244 9.15 2.03 -25.17
CA GLY A 244 9.25 1.16 -23.99
C GLY A 244 10.03 1.77 -22.81
N ALA A 245 10.53 3.02 -22.95
CA ALA A 245 11.29 3.69 -21.92
C ALA A 245 10.40 4.02 -20.69
N ILE A 246 11.00 3.93 -19.50
CA ILE A 246 10.34 4.36 -18.26
C ILE A 246 10.71 5.82 -18.01
N GLU A 247 9.69 6.67 -17.90
CA GLU A 247 9.84 8.11 -17.74
C GLU A 247 9.14 8.57 -16.46
N LYS A 248 9.75 9.54 -15.76
CA LYS A 248 9.10 10.15 -14.59
C LYS A 248 7.76 10.78 -14.99
N MET A 249 6.71 10.44 -14.26
CA MET A 249 5.39 11.03 -14.42
C MET A 249 5.44 12.52 -14.06
N SER A 250 4.92 13.38 -14.93
CA SER A 250 4.91 14.81 -14.71
C SER A 250 3.72 15.49 -15.40
N LYS A 251 2.97 16.28 -14.66
CA LYS A 251 1.89 17.11 -15.22
C LYS A 251 2.41 18.10 -16.29
N SER A 252 3.60 18.64 -16.09
CA SER A 252 4.21 19.59 -17.04
C SER A 252 4.63 18.94 -18.37
N ARG A 253 4.88 17.62 -18.38
CA ARG A 253 5.17 16.84 -19.59
C ARG A 253 3.92 16.28 -20.25
N GLY A 254 2.75 16.38 -19.61
CA GLY A 254 1.49 15.85 -20.13
C GLY A 254 1.42 14.32 -20.17
N ASN A 255 2.31 13.60 -19.45
CA ASN A 255 2.35 12.14 -19.40
C ASN A 255 1.77 11.56 -18.10
N ALA A 256 1.10 12.38 -17.28
CA ALA A 256 0.47 11.92 -16.05
C ALA A 256 -0.78 11.08 -16.36
N ILE A 257 -0.86 9.89 -15.77
CA ILE A 257 -2.03 9.02 -15.83
C ILE A 257 -2.90 9.34 -14.61
N ALA A 258 -4.11 9.85 -14.85
CA ALA A 258 -5.05 10.17 -13.80
C ALA A 258 -5.79 8.90 -13.33
N PRO A 259 -6.02 8.72 -12.01
CA PRO A 259 -6.77 7.56 -11.50
C PRO A 259 -8.13 7.39 -12.15
N GLU A 260 -8.86 8.49 -12.37
CA GLU A 260 -10.19 8.49 -12.99
C GLU A 260 -10.18 7.93 -14.43
N ASP A 261 -9.10 8.14 -15.19
CA ASP A 261 -8.98 7.60 -16.54
C ASP A 261 -8.75 6.09 -16.50
N VAL A 262 -8.02 5.60 -15.50
CA VAL A 262 -7.86 4.15 -15.27
C VAL A 262 -9.17 3.52 -14.81
N VAL A 263 -9.91 4.16 -13.89
CA VAL A 263 -11.23 3.68 -13.44
C VAL A 263 -12.23 3.63 -14.60
N LYS A 264 -12.23 4.62 -15.49
CA LYS A 264 -13.08 4.58 -16.71
C LYS A 264 -12.73 3.40 -17.62
N LEU A 265 -11.47 3.03 -17.72
CA LEU A 265 -11.00 1.93 -18.56
C LEU A 265 -11.28 0.57 -17.93
N LEU A 266 -10.92 0.38 -16.67
CA LEU A 266 -10.88 -0.93 -16.00
C LEU A 266 -12.05 -1.16 -15.01
N GLY A 267 -12.77 -0.11 -14.63
CA GLY A 267 -13.60 -0.12 -13.42
C GLY A 267 -12.78 -0.09 -12.14
N VAL A 268 -13.43 0.12 -11.00
CA VAL A 268 -12.78 0.21 -9.68
C VAL A 268 -12.03 -1.08 -9.33
N GLU A 269 -12.66 -2.22 -9.52
CA GLU A 269 -12.07 -3.54 -9.21
C GLU A 269 -10.85 -3.86 -10.09
N GLY A 270 -10.91 -3.50 -11.37
CA GLY A 270 -9.77 -3.64 -12.28
C GLY A 270 -8.62 -2.69 -11.93
N TYR A 271 -8.93 -1.46 -11.49
CA TYR A 271 -7.95 -0.51 -10.95
C TYR A 271 -7.23 -1.10 -9.75
N ARG A 272 -7.99 -1.52 -8.72
CA ARG A 272 -7.45 -2.11 -7.49
C ARG A 272 -6.59 -3.34 -7.78
N TYR A 273 -7.09 -4.25 -8.60
CA TYR A 273 -6.37 -5.45 -9.01
C TYR A 273 -5.03 -5.10 -9.65
N TYR A 274 -5.02 -4.23 -10.66
CA TYR A 274 -3.79 -3.86 -11.36
C TYR A 274 -2.75 -3.25 -10.43
N PHE A 275 -3.10 -2.23 -9.66
CA PHE A 275 -2.13 -1.55 -8.80
C PHE A 275 -1.62 -2.41 -7.64
N MET A 276 -2.39 -3.37 -7.19
CA MET A 276 -1.94 -4.30 -6.14
C MET A 276 -1.20 -5.52 -6.68
N THR A 277 -1.32 -5.87 -7.95
CA THR A 277 -0.83 -7.16 -8.45
C THR A 277 0.17 -7.08 -9.61
N ASP A 278 0.33 -5.94 -10.27
CA ASP A 278 1.31 -5.72 -11.35
C ASP A 278 2.35 -4.65 -10.98
N VAL A 279 2.06 -3.81 -9.99
CA VAL A 279 3.00 -2.85 -9.41
C VAL A 279 3.71 -3.52 -8.24
N VAL A 280 5.04 -3.65 -8.32
CA VAL A 280 5.83 -4.28 -7.26
C VAL A 280 6.03 -3.29 -6.11
N PRO A 281 5.50 -3.55 -4.91
CA PRO A 281 5.73 -2.68 -3.77
C PRO A 281 7.23 -2.56 -3.45
N GLY A 282 7.71 -1.36 -3.13
CA GLY A 282 9.12 -1.10 -2.81
C GLY A 282 10.02 -0.79 -4.01
N GLU A 283 9.60 -1.12 -5.24
CA GLU A 283 10.35 -0.83 -6.46
C GLU A 283 9.65 0.23 -7.33
N ASP A 284 10.45 0.94 -8.15
CA ASP A 284 9.89 1.86 -9.13
C ASP A 284 9.24 1.07 -10.26
N SER A 285 7.99 1.39 -10.57
CA SER A 285 7.21 0.70 -11.59
C SER A 285 6.85 1.62 -12.75
N GLY A 286 6.91 1.08 -13.97
CA GLY A 286 6.48 1.77 -15.18
C GLY A 286 5.10 1.30 -15.61
N ILE A 287 4.09 2.15 -15.47
CA ILE A 287 2.68 1.85 -15.82
C ILE A 287 2.33 2.35 -17.22
N SER A 288 1.41 1.67 -17.91
CA SER A 288 0.79 2.13 -19.16
C SER A 288 -0.61 1.54 -19.32
N PHE A 289 -1.46 2.22 -20.10
CA PHE A 289 -2.81 1.74 -20.38
C PHE A 289 -2.79 0.37 -21.09
N GLU A 290 -1.86 0.15 -22.00
CA GLU A 290 -1.72 -1.11 -22.72
C GLU A 290 -1.40 -2.28 -21.77
N ARG A 291 -0.53 -2.05 -20.79
CA ARG A 291 -0.21 -3.05 -19.77
C ARG A 291 -1.42 -3.32 -18.87
N MET A 292 -2.14 -2.30 -18.49
CA MET A 292 -3.38 -2.42 -17.71
C MET A 292 -4.42 -3.27 -18.42
N GLU A 293 -4.69 -3.00 -19.71
CA GLU A 293 -5.60 -3.80 -20.54
C GLU A 293 -5.13 -5.27 -20.67
N GLN A 294 -3.83 -5.49 -20.84
CA GLN A 294 -3.25 -6.85 -20.93
C GLN A 294 -3.50 -7.64 -19.65
N VAL A 295 -3.18 -7.07 -18.48
CA VAL A 295 -3.37 -7.72 -17.17
C VAL A 295 -4.85 -7.98 -16.92
N TYR A 296 -5.71 -6.99 -17.13
CA TYR A 296 -7.16 -7.13 -16.97
C TYR A 296 -7.70 -8.26 -17.86
N ASN A 297 -7.36 -8.27 -19.15
CA ASN A 297 -7.86 -9.29 -20.07
C ASN A 297 -7.29 -10.68 -19.76
N ALA A 298 -6.02 -10.80 -19.41
CA ALA A 298 -5.38 -12.07 -19.13
C ALA A 298 -5.90 -12.70 -17.83
N ASP A 299 -5.82 -11.97 -16.74
CA ASP A 299 -6.08 -12.52 -15.41
C ASP A 299 -7.57 -12.50 -15.06
N LEU A 300 -8.25 -11.39 -15.31
CA LEU A 300 -9.64 -11.19 -14.87
C LEU A 300 -10.63 -11.75 -15.91
N ALA A 301 -10.57 -11.30 -17.17
CA ALA A 301 -11.56 -11.72 -18.15
C ALA A 301 -11.33 -13.17 -18.63
N ASN A 302 -10.10 -13.54 -19.02
CA ASN A 302 -9.80 -14.83 -19.65
C ASN A 302 -9.47 -15.95 -18.64
N SER A 303 -8.99 -15.63 -17.44
CA SER A 303 -8.63 -16.65 -16.43
C SER A 303 -9.72 -16.79 -15.37
N TRP A 304 -9.81 -15.88 -14.40
CA TRP A 304 -10.73 -16.02 -13.26
C TRP A 304 -12.21 -15.89 -13.66
N GLY A 305 -12.57 -14.84 -14.39
CA GLY A 305 -13.93 -14.61 -14.87
C GLY A 305 -14.44 -15.73 -15.77
N ASN A 306 -13.56 -16.26 -16.65
CA ASN A 306 -13.88 -17.43 -17.49
C ASN A 306 -14.09 -18.70 -16.66
N LEU A 307 -13.21 -18.98 -15.67
CA LEU A 307 -13.36 -20.10 -14.75
C LEU A 307 -14.72 -20.05 -14.03
N VAL A 308 -15.05 -18.92 -13.43
CA VAL A 308 -16.32 -18.71 -12.73
C VAL A 308 -17.50 -18.95 -13.67
N SER A 309 -17.52 -18.26 -14.83
CA SER A 309 -18.61 -18.38 -15.80
C SER A 309 -18.81 -19.81 -16.29
N ARG A 310 -17.73 -20.51 -16.67
CA ARG A 310 -17.80 -21.90 -17.16
C ARG A 310 -18.31 -22.85 -16.08
N SER A 311 -17.78 -22.75 -14.87
CA SER A 311 -18.12 -23.66 -13.77
C SER A 311 -19.57 -23.49 -13.30
N LEU A 312 -20.04 -22.25 -13.15
CA LEU A 312 -21.44 -21.97 -12.81
C LEU A 312 -22.40 -22.44 -13.93
N ASN A 313 -22.02 -22.25 -15.19
CA ASN A 313 -22.80 -22.78 -16.32
C ASN A 313 -22.86 -24.30 -16.34
N MET A 314 -21.78 -25.01 -15.97
CA MET A 314 -21.78 -26.47 -15.90
C MET A 314 -22.62 -26.99 -14.71
N SER A 315 -22.53 -26.31 -13.56
CA SER A 315 -23.40 -26.60 -12.42
C SER A 315 -24.89 -26.45 -12.78
N ASP A 316 -25.26 -25.34 -13.43
CA ASP A 316 -26.63 -25.13 -13.90
C ASP A 316 -27.08 -26.23 -14.87
N LYS A 317 -26.24 -26.56 -15.85
CA LYS A 317 -26.56 -27.52 -16.90
C LYS A 317 -26.66 -28.96 -16.42
N TYR A 318 -25.77 -29.38 -15.52
CA TYR A 318 -25.63 -30.79 -15.14
C TYR A 318 -26.21 -31.11 -13.78
N PHE A 319 -26.36 -30.14 -12.89
CA PHE A 319 -26.84 -30.27 -11.52
C PHE A 319 -28.00 -29.32 -11.19
N ALA A 320 -28.78 -28.93 -12.20
CA ALA A 320 -29.96 -28.08 -12.07
C ALA A 320 -29.72 -26.78 -11.26
N GLY A 321 -28.57 -26.16 -11.43
CA GLY A 321 -28.21 -24.94 -10.73
C GLY A 321 -27.93 -25.13 -9.25
N CYS A 322 -27.41 -26.29 -8.85
CA CYS A 322 -27.00 -26.54 -7.49
C CYS A 322 -25.57 -27.09 -7.40
N THR A 323 -24.91 -26.85 -6.27
CA THR A 323 -23.63 -27.50 -5.97
C THR A 323 -23.85 -29.02 -5.84
N PRO A 324 -23.02 -29.87 -6.45
CA PRO A 324 -23.15 -31.32 -6.29
C PRO A 324 -23.01 -31.77 -4.83
N HIS A 325 -23.76 -32.80 -4.47
CA HIS A 325 -23.63 -33.46 -3.16
C HIS A 325 -22.42 -34.39 -3.18
N VAL A 326 -21.27 -33.85 -2.80
CA VAL A 326 -19.98 -34.55 -2.66
C VAL A 326 -19.42 -34.23 -1.30
N ASP A 327 -18.91 -35.25 -0.61
CA ASP A 327 -18.09 -35.03 0.58
C ASP A 327 -16.67 -34.62 0.09
N GLY A 328 -16.39 -33.34 0.15
CA GLY A 328 -15.11 -32.79 -0.31
C GLY A 328 -13.90 -33.36 0.43
N ALA A 329 -14.09 -33.86 1.67
CA ALA A 329 -13.02 -34.50 2.42
C ALA A 329 -12.68 -35.91 1.86
N LEU A 330 -13.61 -36.56 1.14
CA LEU A 330 -13.39 -37.86 0.52
C LEU A 330 -12.79 -37.78 -0.88
N ILE A 331 -12.70 -36.60 -1.48
CA ILE A 331 -12.03 -36.40 -2.76
C ILE A 331 -10.57 -36.86 -2.64
N SER A 332 -10.15 -37.64 -3.62
CA SER A 332 -8.80 -38.21 -3.66
C SER A 332 -7.72 -37.14 -3.54
N ASP A 333 -6.66 -37.40 -2.78
CA ASP A 333 -5.46 -36.55 -2.72
C ASP A 333 -4.72 -36.48 -4.07
N LYS A 334 -5.09 -37.32 -5.04
CA LYS A 334 -4.62 -37.23 -6.42
C LYS A 334 -5.37 -36.17 -7.25
N ASN A 335 -6.45 -35.59 -6.71
CA ASN A 335 -7.11 -34.46 -7.37
C ASN A 335 -6.16 -33.25 -7.38
N PRO A 336 -5.79 -32.73 -8.57
CA PRO A 336 -4.78 -31.69 -8.66
C PRO A 336 -5.21 -30.40 -7.97
N LEU A 337 -6.50 -30.08 -7.94
CA LEU A 337 -7.01 -28.85 -7.31
C LEU A 337 -6.98 -28.96 -5.79
N LYS A 338 -7.30 -30.13 -5.21
CA LYS A 338 -7.16 -30.38 -3.78
C LYS A 338 -5.68 -30.27 -3.36
N ALA A 339 -4.78 -30.88 -4.10
CA ALA A 339 -3.35 -30.81 -3.83
C ALA A 339 -2.78 -29.37 -3.91
N MET A 340 -3.29 -28.54 -4.82
CA MET A 340 -2.87 -27.14 -4.94
C MET A 340 -3.47 -26.25 -3.85
N ALA A 341 -4.67 -26.57 -3.38
CA ALA A 341 -5.32 -25.83 -2.28
C ALA A 341 -4.68 -26.15 -0.92
N ASP A 342 -3.96 -27.27 -0.81
CA ASP A 342 -3.24 -27.61 0.42
C ASP A 342 -2.09 -26.62 0.67
N GLY A 343 -2.07 -26.01 1.85
CA GLY A 343 -1.08 -24.98 2.21
C GLY A 343 -1.19 -23.67 1.41
N ILE A 344 -2.27 -23.43 0.68
CA ILE A 344 -2.44 -22.20 -0.13
C ILE A 344 -2.50 -20.95 0.75
N TYR A 345 -3.17 -21.05 1.91
CA TYR A 345 -3.28 -19.91 2.82
C TYR A 345 -1.95 -19.49 3.39
N GLU A 346 -1.12 -20.43 3.83
CA GLU A 346 0.20 -20.15 4.40
C GLU A 346 1.13 -19.47 3.39
N ARG A 347 1.09 -19.93 2.13
CA ARG A 347 1.85 -19.31 1.04
C ARG A 347 1.35 -17.90 0.74
N TYR A 348 0.04 -17.72 0.70
CA TYR A 348 -0.61 -16.44 0.48
C TYR A 348 -0.33 -15.47 1.63
N ALA A 349 -0.53 -15.90 2.89
CA ALA A 349 -0.33 -15.08 4.07
C ALA A 349 1.13 -14.61 4.19
N THR A 350 2.09 -15.51 3.95
CA THR A 350 3.52 -15.15 3.92
C THR A 350 3.80 -14.01 2.92
N CYS A 351 3.18 -14.06 1.74
CA CYS A 351 3.32 -12.97 0.77
C CYS A 351 2.66 -11.67 1.26
N MET A 352 1.45 -11.75 1.82
CA MET A 352 0.71 -10.57 2.30
C MET A 352 1.42 -9.89 3.47
N ASP A 353 1.94 -10.67 4.42
CA ASP A 353 2.65 -10.18 5.61
C ASP A 353 3.92 -9.38 5.26
N HIS A 354 4.52 -9.69 4.10
CA HIS A 354 5.70 -8.98 3.56
C HIS A 354 5.34 -7.98 2.45
N MET A 355 4.09 -7.55 2.34
CA MET A 355 3.63 -6.61 1.30
C MET A 355 3.93 -7.08 -0.15
N ASN A 356 4.19 -8.37 -0.35
CA ASN A 356 4.40 -8.98 -1.66
C ASN A 356 3.06 -9.36 -2.31
N TYR A 357 2.28 -8.36 -2.69
CA TYR A 357 0.96 -8.55 -3.28
C TYR A 357 1.00 -9.27 -4.64
N VAL A 358 2.06 -9.06 -5.42
CA VAL A 358 2.31 -9.79 -6.67
C VAL A 358 2.41 -11.29 -6.39
N GLY A 359 3.23 -11.69 -5.43
CA GLY A 359 3.37 -13.08 -5.02
C GLY A 359 2.08 -13.67 -4.45
N ALA A 360 1.34 -12.90 -3.65
CA ALA A 360 0.05 -13.32 -3.11
C ALA A 360 -0.95 -13.61 -4.24
N LYS A 361 -1.07 -12.73 -5.24
CA LYS A 361 -1.87 -12.93 -6.44
C LYS A 361 -1.41 -14.16 -7.21
N ASP A 362 -0.12 -14.36 -7.40
CA ASP A 362 0.42 -15.51 -8.14
C ASP A 362 0.02 -16.83 -7.49
N VAL A 363 0.07 -16.93 -6.17
CA VAL A 363 -0.42 -18.10 -5.41
C VAL A 363 -1.89 -18.41 -5.73
N VAL A 364 -2.74 -17.40 -5.80
CA VAL A 364 -4.17 -17.59 -6.13
C VAL A 364 -4.33 -17.96 -7.61
N MET A 365 -3.61 -17.30 -8.51
CA MET A 365 -3.72 -17.53 -9.94
C MET A 365 -3.17 -18.91 -10.36
N GLU A 366 -2.23 -19.51 -9.62
CA GLU A 366 -1.84 -20.90 -9.79
C GLU A 366 -3.04 -21.85 -9.65
N LEU A 367 -3.87 -21.69 -8.61
CA LEU A 367 -5.08 -22.48 -8.42
C LEU A 367 -6.10 -22.21 -9.54
N VAL A 368 -6.28 -20.96 -9.95
CA VAL A 368 -7.19 -20.56 -11.04
C VAL A 368 -6.77 -21.20 -12.37
N HIS A 369 -5.48 -21.15 -12.72
CA HIS A 369 -4.94 -21.73 -13.93
C HIS A 369 -5.05 -23.26 -13.92
N ALA A 370 -4.75 -23.89 -12.78
CA ALA A 370 -4.93 -25.33 -12.61
C ALA A 370 -6.41 -25.74 -12.77
N ALA A 371 -7.34 -24.94 -12.24
CA ALA A 371 -8.77 -25.22 -12.40
C ALA A 371 -9.24 -25.10 -13.86
N ASN A 372 -8.77 -24.08 -14.60
CA ASN A 372 -9.04 -23.98 -16.02
C ASN A 372 -8.45 -25.16 -16.82
N HIS A 373 -7.23 -25.58 -16.49
CA HIS A 373 -6.60 -26.77 -17.11
C HIS A 373 -7.37 -28.05 -16.79
N TYR A 374 -7.79 -28.21 -15.53
CA TYR A 374 -8.58 -29.37 -15.08
C TYR A 374 -9.92 -29.50 -15.81
N ILE A 375 -10.56 -28.38 -16.20
CA ILE A 375 -11.75 -28.43 -17.07
C ILE A 375 -11.42 -29.07 -18.42
N GLU A 376 -10.29 -28.72 -19.05
CA GLU A 376 -9.92 -29.26 -20.35
C GLU A 376 -9.53 -30.73 -20.27
N GLU A 377 -8.76 -31.14 -19.27
CA GLU A 377 -8.32 -32.51 -19.08
C GLU A 377 -9.45 -33.46 -18.73
N SER A 378 -10.30 -33.08 -17.75
CA SER A 378 -11.42 -33.88 -17.27
C SER A 378 -12.57 -33.94 -18.29
N ALA A 379 -12.63 -32.97 -19.20
CA ALA A 379 -13.65 -32.86 -20.25
C ALA A 379 -15.07 -33.17 -19.77
N PRO A 380 -15.63 -32.43 -18.77
CA PRO A 380 -16.89 -32.77 -18.08
C PRO A 380 -18.07 -32.94 -19.04
N TRP A 381 -18.03 -32.28 -20.21
CA TRP A 381 -19.03 -32.48 -21.29
C TRP A 381 -19.00 -33.86 -21.93
N ASN A 382 -17.89 -34.61 -21.83
CA ASN A 382 -17.79 -35.99 -22.26
C ASN A 382 -18.25 -36.94 -21.15
N VAL A 383 -17.85 -36.68 -19.89
CA VAL A 383 -18.28 -37.45 -18.71
C VAL A 383 -19.79 -37.40 -18.58
N ALA A 384 -20.42 -36.25 -18.79
CA ALA A 384 -21.86 -36.03 -18.72
C ALA A 384 -22.70 -36.85 -19.76
N LYS A 385 -22.07 -37.42 -20.77
CA LYS A 385 -22.78 -38.27 -21.77
C LYS A 385 -23.08 -39.67 -21.23
N ASP A 386 -22.36 -40.12 -20.21
CA ASP A 386 -22.52 -41.41 -19.58
C ASP A 386 -23.16 -41.32 -18.22
N PRO A 387 -24.43 -41.72 -18.06
CA PRO A 387 -25.12 -41.65 -16.74
C PRO A 387 -24.42 -42.48 -15.65
N ALA A 388 -23.63 -43.47 -15.96
CA ALA A 388 -22.89 -44.28 -14.99
C ALA A 388 -21.70 -43.48 -14.36
N ARG A 389 -21.29 -42.38 -14.95
CA ARG A 389 -20.17 -41.50 -14.52
C ARG A 389 -20.67 -40.24 -13.78
N VAL A 390 -21.94 -40.22 -13.32
CA VAL A 390 -22.49 -39.02 -12.67
C VAL A 390 -21.72 -38.63 -11.39
N SER A 391 -21.23 -39.61 -10.62
CA SER A 391 -20.42 -39.35 -9.43
C SER A 391 -19.07 -38.70 -9.78
N GLU A 392 -18.44 -39.14 -10.83
CA GLU A 392 -17.20 -38.50 -11.36
C GLU A 392 -17.47 -37.07 -11.84
N LEU A 393 -18.57 -36.86 -12.55
CA LEU A 393 -18.99 -35.51 -12.98
C LEU A 393 -19.26 -34.60 -11.76
N ALA A 394 -19.88 -35.15 -10.71
CA ALA A 394 -20.13 -34.42 -9.47
C ALA A 394 -18.82 -34.00 -8.79
N GLU A 395 -17.83 -34.89 -8.70
CA GLU A 395 -16.50 -34.56 -8.16
C GLU A 395 -15.80 -33.48 -8.98
N ILE A 396 -15.86 -33.55 -10.31
CA ILE A 396 -15.24 -32.54 -11.20
C ILE A 396 -15.88 -31.16 -10.93
N ILE A 397 -17.21 -31.07 -10.98
CA ILE A 397 -17.90 -29.79 -10.81
C ILE A 397 -17.73 -29.26 -9.39
N TYR A 398 -17.82 -30.11 -8.38
CA TYR A 398 -17.55 -29.74 -6.97
C TYR A 398 -16.14 -29.13 -6.83
N SER A 399 -15.12 -29.80 -7.39
CA SER A 399 -13.73 -29.35 -7.30
C SER A 399 -13.50 -27.99 -7.93
N LEU A 400 -14.17 -27.72 -9.06
CA LEU A 400 -14.11 -26.40 -9.70
C LEU A 400 -14.76 -25.31 -8.86
N LEU A 401 -15.94 -25.60 -8.28
CA LEU A 401 -16.66 -24.65 -7.43
C LEU A 401 -15.91 -24.39 -6.12
N GLU A 402 -15.27 -25.41 -5.55
CA GLU A 402 -14.46 -25.26 -4.34
C GLU A 402 -13.19 -24.42 -4.61
N ALA A 403 -12.53 -24.63 -5.74
CA ALA A 403 -11.40 -23.77 -6.15
C ALA A 403 -11.83 -22.31 -6.37
N ILE A 404 -13.04 -22.09 -6.93
CA ILE A 404 -13.61 -20.74 -7.06
C ILE A 404 -13.88 -20.12 -5.69
N ARG A 405 -14.46 -20.86 -4.76
CA ARG A 405 -14.72 -20.39 -3.40
C ARG A 405 -13.42 -19.93 -2.72
N ILE A 406 -12.39 -20.77 -2.73
CA ILE A 406 -11.08 -20.46 -2.14
C ILE A 406 -10.47 -19.24 -2.82
N SER A 407 -10.42 -19.20 -4.16
CA SER A 407 -9.85 -18.08 -4.88
C SER A 407 -10.60 -16.77 -4.63
N ALA A 408 -11.93 -16.81 -4.52
CA ALA A 408 -12.75 -15.62 -4.23
C ALA A 408 -12.46 -15.05 -2.83
N HIS A 409 -12.31 -15.90 -1.81
CA HIS A 409 -11.92 -15.44 -0.48
C HIS A 409 -10.52 -14.80 -0.47
N LEU A 410 -9.54 -15.41 -1.15
CA LEU A 410 -8.17 -14.90 -1.21
C LEU A 410 -8.05 -13.63 -2.08
N LEU A 411 -8.93 -13.44 -3.06
CA LEU A 411 -8.98 -12.22 -3.89
C LEU A 411 -9.79 -11.08 -3.24
N MET A 412 -10.49 -11.32 -2.12
CA MET A 412 -11.30 -10.32 -1.44
C MET A 412 -10.54 -9.00 -1.13
N PRO A 413 -9.28 -9.00 -0.65
CA PRO A 413 -8.54 -7.77 -0.42
C PRO A 413 -8.26 -6.96 -1.70
N PHE A 414 -8.17 -7.63 -2.84
CA PHE A 414 -7.90 -7.00 -4.13
C PHE A 414 -9.17 -6.50 -4.81
N MET A 415 -10.22 -7.33 -4.77
CA MET A 415 -11.50 -7.11 -5.46
C MET A 415 -12.68 -7.46 -4.54
N PRO A 416 -12.97 -6.62 -3.53
CA PRO A 416 -13.95 -6.95 -2.49
C PRO A 416 -15.36 -7.16 -3.05
N THR A 417 -15.82 -6.30 -3.94
CA THR A 417 -17.19 -6.34 -4.48
C THR A 417 -17.40 -7.54 -5.40
N THR A 418 -16.47 -7.79 -6.33
CA THR A 418 -16.58 -8.91 -7.28
C THR A 418 -16.38 -10.25 -6.57
N SER A 419 -15.45 -10.35 -5.62
CA SER A 419 -15.23 -11.56 -4.85
C SER A 419 -16.46 -11.93 -4.02
N ALA A 420 -17.06 -10.95 -3.34
CA ALA A 420 -18.33 -11.16 -2.60
C ALA A 420 -19.46 -11.57 -3.54
N GLU A 421 -19.58 -10.97 -4.71
CA GLU A 421 -20.59 -11.35 -5.72
C GLU A 421 -20.42 -12.80 -6.17
N VAL A 422 -19.19 -13.25 -6.42
CA VAL A 422 -18.93 -14.67 -6.78
C VAL A 422 -19.39 -15.62 -5.68
N LEU A 423 -19.11 -15.30 -4.42
CA LEU A 423 -19.54 -16.12 -3.28
C LEU A 423 -21.08 -16.12 -3.11
N ARG A 424 -21.73 -14.96 -3.33
CA ARG A 424 -23.22 -14.88 -3.34
C ARG A 424 -23.84 -15.69 -4.46
N ARG A 425 -23.23 -15.72 -5.66
CA ARG A 425 -23.69 -16.57 -6.77
C ARG A 425 -23.63 -18.06 -6.43
N MET A 426 -22.83 -18.43 -5.47
CA MET A 426 -22.74 -19.79 -4.92
C MET A 426 -23.58 -19.97 -3.64
N SER A 427 -24.40 -18.97 -3.28
CA SER A 427 -25.28 -18.95 -2.10
C SER A 427 -24.55 -19.10 -0.75
N LEU A 428 -23.31 -18.60 -0.64
CA LEU A 428 -22.69 -18.44 0.66
C LEU A 428 -23.40 -17.31 1.43
N GLY A 429 -23.53 -17.49 2.75
CA GLY A 429 -24.14 -16.48 3.62
C GLY A 429 -23.28 -15.23 3.80
N GLU A 430 -23.91 -14.08 4.10
CA GLU A 430 -23.17 -12.83 4.31
C GLU A 430 -22.14 -12.95 5.44
N ASP A 431 -22.41 -13.71 6.49
CA ASP A 431 -21.45 -13.96 7.57
C ASP A 431 -20.23 -14.75 7.08
N GLU A 432 -20.41 -15.72 6.17
CA GLU A 432 -19.31 -16.47 5.56
C GLU A 432 -18.46 -15.61 4.62
N ILE A 433 -19.06 -14.58 4.03
CA ILE A 433 -18.39 -13.63 3.13
C ILE A 433 -17.62 -12.57 3.92
N THR A 434 -18.27 -11.93 4.91
CA THR A 434 -17.73 -10.73 5.59
C THR A 434 -16.91 -11.04 6.84
N SER A 435 -17.15 -12.20 7.48
CA SER A 435 -16.47 -12.63 8.71
C SER A 435 -15.55 -13.82 8.48
N CYS A 436 -15.09 -14.02 7.24
CA CYS A 436 -14.22 -15.12 6.83
C CYS A 436 -12.90 -15.11 7.62
N ALA A 437 -12.59 -16.24 8.24
CA ALA A 437 -11.27 -16.50 8.80
C ALA A 437 -10.45 -17.27 7.75
N LEU A 438 -9.69 -16.55 6.90
CA LEU A 438 -9.00 -17.08 5.72
C LEU A 438 -8.26 -18.39 6.00
N GLU A 439 -7.53 -18.49 7.12
CA GLU A 439 -6.80 -19.69 7.52
C GLU A 439 -7.70 -20.95 7.57
N LYS A 440 -8.91 -20.79 8.10
CA LYS A 440 -9.86 -21.89 8.26
C LYS A 440 -10.74 -22.07 7.04
N ASP A 441 -11.17 -20.97 6.43
CA ASP A 441 -12.18 -20.98 5.39
C ASP A 441 -11.60 -21.24 4.01
N CYS A 442 -10.29 -20.98 3.78
CA CYS A 442 -9.62 -21.36 2.55
C CYS A 442 -9.08 -22.80 2.53
N THR A 443 -9.43 -23.63 3.52
CA THR A 443 -9.15 -25.06 3.46
C THR A 443 -10.12 -25.77 2.51
N TRP A 444 -9.67 -26.86 1.89
CA TRP A 444 -10.45 -27.67 0.96
C TRP A 444 -11.60 -28.40 1.66
N GLY A 445 -12.72 -28.55 0.95
CA GLY A 445 -13.86 -29.37 1.41
C GLY A 445 -14.90 -28.60 2.23
N LYS A 446 -14.90 -27.28 2.20
CA LYS A 446 -15.85 -26.45 2.94
C LYS A 446 -17.14 -26.14 2.18
N LEU A 447 -17.16 -26.26 0.87
CA LEU A 447 -18.35 -26.01 0.06
C LEU A 447 -19.42 -27.07 0.37
N SER A 448 -20.60 -26.64 0.78
CA SER A 448 -21.72 -27.55 1.02
C SER A 448 -22.39 -27.96 -0.29
N GLY A 449 -22.82 -29.21 -0.37
CA GLY A 449 -23.67 -29.69 -1.47
C GLY A 449 -25.10 -29.16 -1.38
N GLY A 450 -25.77 -29.00 -2.53
CA GLY A 450 -27.18 -28.57 -2.61
C GLY A 450 -27.40 -27.05 -2.51
N LEU A 451 -26.36 -26.24 -2.43
CA LEU A 451 -26.49 -24.79 -2.48
C LEU A 451 -26.91 -24.35 -3.90
N ALA A 452 -27.83 -23.39 -3.99
CA ALA A 452 -28.23 -22.84 -5.27
C ALA A 452 -27.05 -22.05 -5.91
N VAL A 453 -26.87 -22.23 -7.22
CA VAL A 453 -25.83 -21.56 -8.00
C VAL A 453 -26.47 -20.68 -9.06
N THR A 454 -26.09 -19.41 -9.12
CA THR A 454 -26.62 -18.42 -10.07
C THR A 454 -25.52 -18.02 -11.06
N LYS A 455 -25.81 -18.08 -12.35
CA LYS A 455 -24.83 -17.71 -13.40
C LYS A 455 -24.43 -16.25 -13.39
N GLY A 456 -25.39 -15.36 -13.32
CA GLY A 456 -25.19 -13.92 -13.45
C GLY A 456 -24.63 -13.46 -14.81
N GLU A 457 -24.34 -12.19 -14.93
CA GLU A 457 -23.62 -11.61 -16.07
C GLU A 457 -22.11 -11.87 -15.96
N ALA A 458 -21.38 -11.60 -17.06
CA ALA A 458 -19.91 -11.70 -17.07
C ALA A 458 -19.33 -10.73 -16.04
N LEU A 459 -18.48 -11.25 -15.14
CA LEU A 459 -17.85 -10.44 -14.09
C LEU A 459 -16.91 -9.38 -14.67
N PHE A 460 -16.14 -9.78 -15.68
CA PHE A 460 -15.16 -8.93 -16.35
C PHE A 460 -15.36 -9.04 -17.88
N PRO A 461 -16.12 -8.10 -18.48
CA PRO A 461 -16.20 -8.02 -19.93
C PRO A 461 -14.83 -7.76 -20.54
N ARG A 462 -14.49 -8.51 -21.60
CA ARG A 462 -13.20 -8.35 -22.28
C ARG A 462 -13.08 -6.95 -22.87
N LEU A 463 -12.00 -6.26 -22.54
CA LEU A 463 -11.68 -4.96 -23.12
C LEU A 463 -11.20 -5.16 -24.56
N ALA A 464 -11.74 -4.35 -25.49
CA ALA A 464 -11.25 -4.32 -26.86
C ALA A 464 -9.92 -3.58 -26.87
N SER A 465 -8.85 -4.23 -27.34
CA SER A 465 -7.56 -3.56 -27.52
C SER A 465 -7.77 -2.32 -28.38
N ALA A 466 -7.35 -1.17 -27.87
CA ALA A 466 -7.29 0.05 -28.68
C ALA A 466 -6.43 -0.25 -29.93
N LYS A 467 -7.01 -0.04 -31.12
CA LYS A 467 -6.33 -0.25 -32.41
C LYS A 467 -5.39 0.90 -32.69
#